data_c3825e8ad65e6e3b1396ce1e8e317dc3
#
_entry.id   c3825e8ad65e6e3b1396ce1e8e317dc3
#
_cell.length_a   1.000
_cell.length_b   1.000
_cell.length_c   1.000
_cell.angle_alpha   90.00
_cell.angle_beta   90.00
_cell.angle_gamma   90.00
#
_symmetry.space_group_name_H-M   'P 1'
#
loop_
_entity.id
_entity.type
_entity.pdbx_description
1 polymer ?
#
loop_
_entity_poly.entity_id
_entity_poly.type
_entity_poly.pdbx_seq_one_letter_code
_entity_poly.pdbx_strand_id
1 'polypeptide(L)'
;MVRPPRGFDIAAALSTNPGLVTGMENQALEFLLIQRRDSLGFIELMRGRYKVTDIDYIRLHLSGITKAERDKYSEGPFEVLWNGMWGLNHSHLYKNEYEIAKGKWEQIHAGVTDLSGKFWTVHDIIASSGEPQETPEWGFPKGRRDAQESDYVCAMREMYEETGVRESQVIPIQNLEPLTESFFGSNHVHYCHKYYIVWVPAEVSVEFDSMNDHMRREIGDLKWFTINEALKHLREENIEKREVLLKAASMFRNLCPFPVITGKTKSATVA
;
A
#
# COMPACT_ATOMS: atom_id res chain seq x y z
N MET A 1 8.90 5.91 -1.42
CA MET A 1 9.29 7.31 -1.70
C MET A 1 9.85 7.92 -0.42
N VAL A 2 10.96 8.62 -0.52
CA VAL A 2 11.66 9.25 0.60
C VAL A 2 11.91 10.72 0.27
N ARG A 3 11.74 11.61 1.23
CA ARG A 3 12.09 13.04 1.07
C ARG A 3 12.86 13.58 2.28
N PRO A 4 13.57 14.73 2.12
CA PRO A 4 14.16 15.44 3.25
C PRO A 4 13.08 16.03 4.14
N PRO A 5 13.41 16.38 5.39
CA PRO A 5 12.52 17.16 6.24
C PRO A 5 12.22 18.51 5.59
N ARG A 6 11.05 19.06 5.90
CA ARG A 6 10.66 20.38 5.39
C ARG A 6 11.69 21.44 5.76
N GLY A 7 12.14 22.24 4.77
CA GLY A 7 13.13 23.28 4.96
C GLY A 7 14.59 22.83 4.90
N PHE A 8 14.86 21.56 4.58
CA PHE A 8 16.22 21.06 4.35
C PHE A 8 16.66 21.33 2.91
N ASP A 9 17.70 22.14 2.74
CA ASP A 9 18.31 22.42 1.45
C ASP A 9 19.52 21.48 1.22
N ILE A 10 19.30 20.43 0.41
CA ILE A 10 20.33 19.46 0.04
C ILE A 10 21.48 20.15 -0.71
N ALA A 11 21.19 21.12 -1.59
CA ALA A 11 22.22 21.80 -2.37
C ALA A 11 23.13 22.63 -1.46
N ALA A 12 22.56 23.33 -0.49
CA ALA A 12 23.30 24.07 0.53
C ALA A 12 24.11 23.09 1.43
N ALA A 13 23.52 21.98 1.86
CA ALA A 13 24.20 20.99 2.69
C ALA A 13 25.38 20.34 1.96
N LEU A 14 25.24 20.00 0.68
CA LEU A 14 26.32 19.44 -0.16
C LEU A 14 27.42 20.44 -0.47
N SER A 15 27.09 21.74 -0.58
CA SER A 15 28.07 22.80 -0.88
C SER A 15 28.91 23.19 0.33
N THR A 16 28.37 23.07 1.56
CA THR A 16 29.04 23.52 2.79
C THR A 16 29.87 22.43 3.45
N ASN A 17 29.45 21.18 3.42
CA ASN A 17 30.24 20.06 3.98
C ASN A 17 29.74 18.70 3.48
N PRO A 18 30.46 18.02 2.56
CA PRO A 18 30.07 16.68 2.08
C PRO A 18 29.94 15.62 3.18
N GLY A 19 30.59 15.84 4.33
CA GLY A 19 30.50 14.94 5.50
C GLY A 19 29.28 15.17 6.40
N LEU A 20 28.55 16.29 6.23
CA LEU A 20 27.41 16.63 7.08
C LEU A 20 26.15 15.82 6.77
N VAL A 21 26.09 15.15 5.61
CA VAL A 21 24.99 14.26 5.25
C VAL A 21 25.04 12.98 6.08
N THR A 22 26.19 12.62 6.66
CA THR A 22 26.33 11.49 7.60
C THR A 22 25.71 11.74 8.97
N GLY A 23 25.33 12.99 9.28
CA GLY A 23 24.69 13.38 10.55
C GLY A 23 23.18 13.59 10.47
N MET A 24 22.54 13.28 9.33
CA MET A 24 21.08 13.26 9.28
C MET A 24 20.58 12.10 10.14
N GLU A 25 20.21 12.43 11.38
CA GLU A 25 19.53 11.48 12.23
C GLU A 25 18.31 10.94 11.47
N ASN A 26 18.03 9.65 11.57
CA ASN A 26 16.90 8.99 10.90
C ASN A 26 15.54 9.63 11.19
N GLN A 27 15.46 10.47 12.20
CA GLN A 27 14.26 11.21 12.58
C GLN A 27 13.90 12.32 11.59
N ALA A 28 14.84 12.71 10.71
CA ALA A 28 14.64 13.81 9.77
C ALA A 28 14.08 13.39 8.39
N LEU A 29 14.25 12.11 8.00
CA LEU A 29 13.72 11.61 6.74
C LEU A 29 12.23 11.26 6.87
N GLU A 30 11.46 11.62 5.85
CA GLU A 30 10.05 11.26 5.75
C GLU A 30 9.84 10.23 4.64
N PHE A 31 8.99 9.26 4.92
CA PHE A 31 8.58 8.17 4.02
C PHE A 31 7.11 8.36 3.65
N LEU A 32 6.81 8.28 2.36
CA LEU A 32 5.42 8.31 1.91
C LEU A 32 4.80 6.95 2.12
N LEU A 33 3.71 6.91 2.87
CA LEU A 33 2.79 5.79 2.93
C LEU A 33 1.44 6.18 2.33
N ILE A 34 0.78 5.20 1.76
CA ILE A 34 -0.61 5.27 1.32
C ILE A 34 -1.46 4.41 2.24
N GLN A 35 -2.68 4.84 2.49
CA GLN A 35 -3.71 4.05 3.15
C GLN A 35 -4.64 3.48 2.09
N ARG A 36 -5.00 2.22 2.22
CA ARG A 36 -6.04 1.65 1.35
C ARG A 36 -7.38 2.34 1.59
N ARG A 37 -8.21 2.47 0.55
CA ARG A 37 -9.58 2.94 0.70
C ARG A 37 -10.42 1.93 1.46
N ASP A 38 -10.32 0.66 1.10
CA ASP A 38 -10.99 -0.46 1.73
C ASP A 38 -9.95 -1.48 2.22
N SER A 39 -10.16 -2.04 3.41
CA SER A 39 -9.29 -3.05 3.99
C SER A 39 -9.22 -4.30 3.12
N LEU A 40 -8.06 -4.96 3.09
CA LEU A 40 -7.89 -6.23 2.35
C LEU A 40 -8.91 -7.28 2.79
N GLY A 41 -9.15 -7.40 4.09
CA GLY A 41 -10.16 -8.30 4.63
C GLY A 41 -11.56 -8.02 4.10
N PHE A 42 -11.94 -6.73 4.01
CA PHE A 42 -13.24 -6.32 3.47
C PHE A 42 -13.37 -6.68 1.99
N ILE A 43 -12.34 -6.43 1.21
CA ILE A 43 -12.29 -6.80 -0.21
C ILE A 43 -12.45 -8.32 -0.40
N GLU A 44 -11.72 -9.14 0.36
CA GLU A 44 -11.79 -10.61 0.25
C GLU A 44 -13.16 -11.15 0.69
N LEU A 45 -13.75 -10.58 1.76
CA LEU A 45 -15.12 -10.91 2.18
C LEU A 45 -16.14 -10.58 1.09
N MET A 46 -16.09 -9.37 0.52
CA MET A 46 -17.01 -8.95 -0.52
C MET A 46 -16.84 -9.76 -1.81
N ARG A 47 -15.63 -10.23 -2.14
CA ARG A 47 -15.38 -11.12 -3.30
C ARG A 47 -15.80 -12.57 -3.07
N GLY A 48 -16.18 -12.94 -1.85
CA GLY A 48 -16.62 -14.29 -1.54
C GLY A 48 -15.53 -15.36 -1.72
N ARG A 49 -14.25 -15.00 -1.55
CA ARG A 49 -13.10 -15.90 -1.74
C ARG A 49 -12.84 -16.77 -0.52
N TYR A 50 -13.89 -17.34 0.03
CA TYR A 50 -13.88 -18.21 1.21
C TYR A 50 -14.91 -19.33 1.06
N LYS A 51 -14.80 -20.36 1.90
CA LYS A 51 -15.87 -21.35 2.12
C LYS A 51 -16.77 -20.82 3.24
N VAL A 52 -18.08 -20.82 3.03
CA VAL A 52 -19.05 -20.30 4.02
C VAL A 52 -19.02 -21.07 5.35
N THR A 53 -18.57 -22.34 5.33
CA THR A 53 -18.40 -23.20 6.52
C THR A 53 -17.06 -22.98 7.24
N ASP A 54 -16.14 -22.24 6.65
CA ASP A 54 -14.83 -21.95 7.23
C ASP A 54 -14.90 -20.64 8.03
N ILE A 55 -15.49 -20.75 9.21
CA ILE A 55 -15.74 -19.61 10.08
C ILE A 55 -14.43 -18.97 10.56
N ASP A 56 -13.38 -19.75 10.79
CA ASP A 56 -12.10 -19.21 11.24
C ASP A 56 -11.44 -18.36 10.17
N TYR A 57 -11.52 -18.76 8.90
CA TYR A 57 -11.04 -17.94 7.80
C TYR A 57 -11.83 -16.63 7.64
N ILE A 58 -13.15 -16.67 7.79
CA ILE A 58 -14.02 -15.49 7.75
C ILE A 58 -13.69 -14.55 8.93
N ARG A 59 -13.50 -15.08 10.13
CA ARG A 59 -13.09 -14.32 11.32
C ARG A 59 -11.73 -13.67 11.15
N LEU A 60 -10.78 -14.35 10.52
CA LEU A 60 -9.48 -13.78 10.20
C LEU A 60 -9.60 -12.52 9.34
N HIS A 61 -10.45 -12.53 8.32
CA HIS A 61 -10.69 -11.34 7.50
C HIS A 61 -11.43 -10.24 8.27
N LEU A 62 -12.43 -10.61 9.08
CA LEU A 62 -13.16 -9.68 9.93
C LEU A 62 -12.28 -9.02 11.00
N SER A 63 -11.26 -9.69 11.52
CA SER A 63 -10.30 -9.11 12.47
C SER A 63 -9.39 -8.04 11.82
N GLY A 64 -9.21 -8.13 10.50
CA GLY A 64 -8.41 -7.20 9.71
C GLY A 64 -9.14 -5.95 9.21
N ILE A 65 -10.44 -5.80 9.47
CA ILE A 65 -11.24 -4.68 8.95
C ILE A 65 -11.65 -3.69 10.05
N THR A 66 -12.04 -2.50 9.64
CA THR A 66 -12.49 -1.45 10.56
C THR A 66 -13.90 -1.72 11.11
N LYS A 67 -14.24 -1.04 12.21
CA LYS A 67 -15.62 -1.09 12.75
C LYS A 67 -16.64 -0.66 11.69
N ALA A 68 -16.36 0.43 10.98
CA ALA A 68 -17.27 0.92 9.93
C ALA A 68 -17.47 -0.08 8.78
N GLU A 69 -16.44 -0.86 8.44
CA GLU A 69 -16.55 -1.91 7.43
C GLU A 69 -17.31 -3.13 7.96
N ARG A 70 -17.15 -3.48 9.25
CA ARG A 70 -17.97 -4.53 9.91
C ARG A 70 -19.45 -4.16 9.90
N ASP A 71 -19.77 -2.91 10.26
CA ASP A 71 -21.15 -2.41 10.26
C ASP A 71 -21.73 -2.44 8.83
N LYS A 72 -20.98 -2.00 7.82
CA LYS A 72 -21.37 -2.11 6.41
C LYS A 72 -21.58 -3.56 5.97
N TYR A 73 -20.68 -4.47 6.37
CA TYR A 73 -20.80 -5.87 6.00
C TYR A 73 -22.00 -6.55 6.64
N SER A 74 -22.34 -6.22 7.88
CA SER A 74 -23.48 -6.84 8.59
C SER A 74 -24.84 -6.29 8.18
N GLU A 75 -24.93 -5.01 7.80
CA GLU A 75 -26.21 -4.31 7.62
C GLU A 75 -26.44 -3.79 6.20
N GLY A 76 -25.37 -3.65 5.41
CA GLY A 76 -25.46 -3.03 4.08
C GLY A 76 -26.03 -3.99 3.03
N PRO A 77 -26.78 -3.49 2.02
CA PRO A 77 -27.15 -4.29 0.86
C PRO A 77 -25.93 -4.65 0.02
N PHE A 78 -25.79 -5.92 -0.35
CA PHE A 78 -24.64 -6.42 -1.12
C PHE A 78 -24.34 -5.59 -2.37
N GLU A 79 -25.38 -5.28 -3.15
CA GLU A 79 -25.25 -4.53 -4.40
C GLU A 79 -24.68 -3.13 -4.19
N VAL A 80 -25.06 -2.46 -3.12
CA VAL A 80 -24.55 -1.12 -2.79
C VAL A 80 -23.09 -1.19 -2.43
N LEU A 81 -22.69 -2.16 -1.61
CA LEU A 81 -21.30 -2.39 -1.21
C LEU A 81 -20.43 -2.76 -2.41
N TRP A 82 -20.90 -3.72 -3.22
CA TRP A 82 -20.21 -4.15 -4.42
C TRP A 82 -19.99 -3.00 -5.41
N ASN A 83 -21.05 -2.26 -5.73
CA ASN A 83 -20.97 -1.13 -6.65
C ASN A 83 -20.11 0.02 -6.11
N GLY A 84 -20.09 0.21 -4.80
CA GLY A 84 -19.23 1.17 -4.12
C GLY A 84 -17.73 0.83 -4.29
N MET A 85 -17.40 -0.47 -4.34
CA MET A 85 -16.01 -0.93 -4.48
C MET A 85 -15.53 -0.90 -5.93
N TRP A 86 -16.33 -1.40 -6.87
CA TRP A 86 -15.88 -1.61 -8.26
C TRP A 86 -16.55 -0.68 -9.28
N GLY A 87 -17.53 0.12 -8.87
CA GLY A 87 -18.30 0.99 -9.75
C GLY A 87 -19.32 0.25 -10.62
N LEU A 88 -20.29 0.97 -11.13
CA LEU A 88 -21.39 0.39 -11.94
C LEU A 88 -20.94 -0.21 -13.28
N ASN A 89 -19.86 0.30 -13.87
CA ASN A 89 -19.39 -0.10 -15.20
C ASN A 89 -18.46 -1.31 -15.22
N HIS A 90 -18.00 -1.79 -14.06
CA HIS A 90 -17.10 -2.94 -13.96
C HIS A 90 -17.83 -4.29 -13.80
N SER A 91 -19.16 -4.27 -13.78
CA SER A 91 -19.99 -5.48 -13.60
C SER A 91 -19.74 -6.56 -14.68
N HIS A 92 -19.34 -6.18 -15.91
CA HIS A 92 -19.09 -7.14 -16.97
C HIS A 92 -17.79 -7.95 -16.78
N LEU A 93 -16.73 -7.35 -16.25
CA LEU A 93 -15.46 -8.02 -16.00
C LEU A 93 -15.54 -9.02 -14.83
N TYR A 94 -16.43 -8.75 -13.87
CA TYR A 94 -16.57 -9.54 -12.65
C TYR A 94 -17.94 -10.24 -12.52
N LYS A 95 -18.69 -10.38 -13.60
CA LYS A 95 -20.06 -10.94 -13.55
C LYS A 95 -20.13 -12.32 -12.85
N ASN A 96 -19.21 -13.21 -13.18
CA ASN A 96 -19.19 -14.54 -12.57
C ASN A 96 -18.77 -14.47 -11.08
N GLU A 97 -17.85 -13.56 -10.73
CA GLU A 97 -17.43 -13.35 -9.35
C GLU A 97 -18.55 -12.71 -8.52
N TYR A 98 -19.31 -11.79 -9.11
CA TYR A 98 -20.45 -11.13 -8.47
C TYR A 98 -21.52 -12.13 -7.99
N GLU A 99 -21.99 -13.02 -8.87
CA GLU A 99 -23.04 -13.99 -8.52
C GLU A 99 -22.56 -14.96 -7.43
N ILE A 100 -21.32 -15.43 -7.53
CA ILE A 100 -20.73 -16.31 -6.51
C ILE A 100 -20.61 -15.59 -5.17
N ALA A 101 -20.10 -14.36 -5.18
CA ALA A 101 -19.91 -13.55 -3.99
C ALA A 101 -21.23 -13.20 -3.33
N LYS A 102 -22.24 -12.80 -4.12
CA LYS A 102 -23.59 -12.51 -3.65
C LYS A 102 -24.23 -13.74 -2.99
N GLY A 103 -24.17 -14.89 -3.65
CA GLY A 103 -24.73 -16.12 -3.08
C GLY A 103 -24.08 -16.54 -1.76
N LYS A 104 -22.76 -16.33 -1.61
CA LYS A 104 -22.07 -16.60 -0.33
C LYS A 104 -22.42 -15.57 0.74
N TRP A 105 -22.50 -14.29 0.36
CA TRP A 105 -22.94 -13.23 1.25
C TRP A 105 -24.35 -13.50 1.80
N GLU A 106 -25.29 -13.87 0.93
CA GLU A 106 -26.67 -14.25 1.32
C GLU A 106 -26.69 -15.44 2.28
N GLN A 107 -25.85 -16.47 2.03
CA GLN A 107 -25.72 -17.62 2.93
C GLN A 107 -25.23 -17.22 4.32
N ILE A 108 -24.17 -16.38 4.41
CA ILE A 108 -23.66 -15.89 5.70
C ILE A 108 -24.73 -15.10 6.45
N HIS A 109 -25.51 -14.26 5.75
CA HIS A 109 -26.54 -13.44 6.37
C HIS A 109 -27.81 -14.25 6.76
N ALA A 110 -28.08 -15.34 6.06
CA ALA A 110 -29.14 -16.29 6.48
C ALA A 110 -28.68 -17.15 7.68
N GLY A 111 -27.41 -17.18 7.98
CA GLY A 111 -26.79 -18.04 8.98
C GLY A 111 -26.27 -19.33 8.39
N VAL A 112 -25.14 -19.79 8.90
CA VAL A 112 -24.44 -20.98 8.42
C VAL A 112 -24.09 -21.93 9.56
N THR A 113 -24.04 -23.23 9.23
CA THR A 113 -23.56 -24.26 10.15
C THR A 113 -22.14 -24.65 9.76
N ASP A 114 -21.20 -24.57 10.69
CA ASP A 114 -19.83 -24.96 10.46
C ASP A 114 -19.66 -26.50 10.42
N LEU A 115 -18.43 -26.96 10.14
CA LEU A 115 -18.11 -28.38 10.06
C LEU A 115 -18.27 -29.12 11.41
N SER A 116 -18.33 -28.40 12.53
CA SER A 116 -18.57 -28.99 13.87
C SER A 116 -20.06 -29.14 14.19
N GLY A 117 -20.95 -28.61 13.34
CA GLY A 117 -22.40 -28.60 13.55
C GLY A 117 -22.88 -27.38 14.34
N LYS A 118 -22.03 -26.40 14.65
CA LYS A 118 -22.43 -25.16 15.30
C LYS A 118 -23.02 -24.19 14.30
N PHE A 119 -24.18 -23.62 14.64
CA PHE A 119 -24.83 -22.57 13.85
C PHE A 119 -24.24 -21.19 14.21
N TRP A 120 -24.02 -20.37 13.21
CA TRP A 120 -23.47 -19.03 13.31
C TRP A 120 -24.33 -18.03 12.54
N THR A 121 -24.65 -16.91 13.15
CA THR A 121 -25.16 -15.72 12.48
C THR A 121 -23.99 -14.80 12.09
N VAL A 122 -24.21 -13.86 11.17
CA VAL A 122 -23.22 -12.86 10.80
C VAL A 122 -22.74 -12.07 12.04
N HIS A 123 -23.67 -11.76 12.95
CA HIS A 123 -23.36 -11.04 14.19
C HIS A 123 -22.48 -11.88 15.14
N ASP A 124 -22.74 -13.18 15.28
CA ASP A 124 -21.92 -14.09 16.10
C ASP A 124 -20.49 -14.17 15.54
N ILE A 125 -20.35 -14.26 14.22
CA ILE A 125 -19.05 -14.31 13.57
C ILE A 125 -18.29 -12.99 13.83
N ILE A 126 -18.93 -11.83 13.62
CA ILE A 126 -18.33 -10.52 13.90
C ILE A 126 -17.94 -10.38 15.37
N ALA A 127 -18.84 -10.70 16.29
CA ALA A 127 -18.58 -10.59 17.74
C ALA A 127 -17.42 -11.47 18.19
N SER A 128 -17.21 -12.61 17.52
CA SER A 128 -16.10 -13.52 17.84
C SER A 128 -14.78 -13.22 17.10
N SER A 129 -14.75 -12.18 16.26
CA SER A 129 -13.57 -11.86 15.41
C SER A 129 -12.54 -10.94 16.09
N GLY A 130 -12.67 -10.68 17.40
CA GLY A 130 -11.80 -9.77 18.12
C GLY A 130 -12.06 -8.29 17.81
N GLU A 131 -11.16 -7.42 18.27
CA GLU A 131 -11.31 -5.98 18.09
C GLU A 131 -11.12 -5.56 16.61
N PRO A 132 -11.91 -4.60 16.12
CA PRO A 132 -11.73 -4.07 14.77
C PRO A 132 -10.46 -3.22 14.68
N GLN A 133 -9.94 -3.08 13.47
CA GLN A 133 -8.84 -2.17 13.20
C GLN A 133 -9.31 -0.69 13.25
N GLU A 134 -8.40 0.21 13.62
CA GLU A 134 -8.71 1.66 13.61
C GLU A 134 -8.87 2.20 12.19
N THR A 135 -8.01 1.73 11.28
CA THR A 135 -7.97 2.18 9.88
C THR A 135 -7.73 1.00 8.93
N PRO A 136 -8.08 1.13 7.64
CA PRO A 136 -7.54 0.25 6.61
C PRO A 136 -6.01 0.27 6.60
N GLU A 137 -5.41 -0.71 5.93
CA GLU A 137 -3.96 -0.89 5.92
C GLU A 137 -3.21 0.29 5.31
N TRP A 138 -2.14 0.71 6.01
CA TRP A 138 -1.09 1.56 5.47
C TRP A 138 0.02 0.74 4.85
N GLY A 139 0.65 1.26 3.79
CA GLY A 139 1.76 0.61 3.12
C GLY A 139 2.47 1.50 2.13
N PHE A 140 3.41 0.90 1.40
CA PHE A 140 4.08 1.60 0.29
C PHE A 140 3.23 1.54 -0.97
N PRO A 141 3.32 2.55 -1.86
CA PRO A 141 2.74 2.46 -3.21
C PRO A 141 3.24 1.19 -3.92
N LYS A 142 2.33 0.37 -4.44
CA LYS A 142 2.63 -0.92 -5.07
C LYS A 142 1.46 -1.48 -5.83
N GLY A 143 1.73 -2.22 -6.87
CA GLY A 143 0.72 -3.00 -7.55
C GLY A 143 1.28 -4.19 -8.31
N ARG A 144 0.44 -4.79 -9.12
CA ARG A 144 0.79 -6.00 -9.87
C ARG A 144 1.44 -5.63 -11.19
N ARG A 145 2.57 -6.26 -11.47
CA ARG A 145 3.26 -6.12 -12.74
C ARG A 145 2.45 -6.73 -13.90
N ASP A 146 2.29 -6.00 -14.97
CA ASP A 146 1.70 -6.47 -16.21
C ASP A 146 2.65 -7.41 -16.97
N ALA A 147 2.11 -8.25 -17.86
CA ALA A 147 2.87 -9.32 -18.51
C ALA A 147 4.07 -8.85 -19.34
N GLN A 148 4.02 -7.64 -19.90
CA GLN A 148 5.07 -7.08 -20.76
C GLN A 148 5.86 -5.94 -20.09
N GLU A 149 5.67 -5.74 -18.81
CA GLU A 149 6.24 -4.65 -18.05
C GLU A 149 7.48 -5.13 -17.27
N SER A 150 8.53 -4.32 -17.17
CA SER A 150 9.61 -4.60 -16.22
C SER A 150 9.20 -4.26 -14.80
N ASP A 151 9.90 -4.82 -13.79
CA ASP A 151 9.61 -4.52 -12.39
C ASP A 151 9.74 -3.01 -12.09
N TYR A 152 10.73 -2.32 -12.69
CA TYR A 152 10.93 -0.89 -12.52
C TYR A 152 9.80 -0.07 -13.16
N VAL A 153 9.39 -0.39 -14.40
CA VAL A 153 8.30 0.31 -15.09
C VAL A 153 7.00 0.15 -14.30
N CYS A 154 6.72 -1.05 -13.79
CA CYS A 154 5.61 -1.28 -12.88
C CYS A 154 5.66 -0.35 -11.66
N ALA A 155 6.81 -0.29 -10.98
CA ALA A 155 6.96 0.55 -9.80
C ALA A 155 6.70 2.05 -10.09
N MET A 156 7.15 2.56 -11.25
CA MET A 156 6.91 3.95 -11.66
C MET A 156 5.45 4.20 -12.03
N ARG A 157 4.79 3.25 -12.72
CA ARG A 157 3.36 3.33 -13.04
C ARG A 157 2.52 3.33 -11.77
N GLU A 158 2.73 2.37 -10.88
CA GLU A 158 1.99 2.28 -9.61
C GLU A 158 2.23 3.52 -8.72
N MET A 159 3.46 4.03 -8.67
CA MET A 159 3.76 5.29 -7.99
C MET A 159 2.87 6.42 -8.53
N TYR A 160 2.76 6.54 -9.86
CA TYR A 160 1.92 7.59 -10.47
C TYR A 160 0.43 7.35 -10.19
N GLU A 161 -0.06 6.13 -10.36
CA GLU A 161 -1.47 5.77 -10.17
C GLU A 161 -1.94 6.01 -8.73
N GLU A 162 -1.12 5.64 -7.74
CA GLU A 162 -1.48 5.71 -6.33
C GLU A 162 -1.10 7.02 -5.63
N THR A 163 -0.20 7.83 -6.21
CA THR A 163 0.28 9.08 -5.56
C THR A 163 0.22 10.33 -6.45
N GLY A 164 -0.06 10.19 -7.73
CA GLY A 164 -0.03 11.27 -8.72
C GLY A 164 1.39 11.74 -9.09
N VAL A 165 2.44 11.22 -8.45
CA VAL A 165 3.83 11.64 -8.68
C VAL A 165 4.40 10.95 -9.91
N ARG A 166 4.92 11.75 -10.85
CA ARG A 166 5.52 11.26 -12.09
C ARG A 166 7.00 10.95 -11.90
N GLU A 167 7.52 10.01 -12.69
CA GLU A 167 8.95 9.68 -12.69
C GLU A 167 9.86 10.91 -12.92
N SER A 168 9.44 11.86 -13.76
CA SER A 168 10.17 13.11 -14.01
C SER A 168 10.28 14.05 -12.80
N GLN A 169 9.49 13.82 -11.75
CA GLN A 169 9.46 14.62 -10.53
C GLN A 169 10.30 14.02 -9.40
N VAL A 170 10.87 12.85 -9.60
CA VAL A 170 11.63 12.13 -8.58
C VAL A 170 13.04 11.79 -9.09
N ILE A 171 13.94 11.47 -8.16
CA ILE A 171 15.29 11.02 -8.46
C ILE A 171 15.41 9.56 -8.03
N PRO A 172 15.37 8.59 -8.96
CA PRO A 172 15.59 7.19 -8.63
C PRO A 172 16.98 6.98 -8.05
N ILE A 173 17.07 6.24 -6.95
CA ILE A 173 18.36 5.85 -6.37
C ILE A 173 18.92 4.69 -7.21
N GLN A 174 19.90 5.00 -8.02
CA GLN A 174 20.55 4.03 -8.91
C GLN A 174 21.55 3.16 -8.16
N ASN A 175 21.91 2.01 -8.73
CA ASN A 175 22.88 1.07 -8.19
C ASN A 175 22.52 0.46 -6.82
N LEU A 176 21.25 0.42 -6.51
CA LEU A 176 20.69 -0.34 -5.39
C LEU A 176 19.84 -1.48 -5.90
N GLU A 177 20.02 -2.66 -5.33
CA GLU A 177 19.07 -3.75 -5.50
C GLU A 177 17.74 -3.36 -4.87
N PRO A 178 16.59 -3.70 -5.52
CA PRO A 178 15.30 -3.45 -4.95
C PRO A 178 15.15 -4.14 -3.59
N LEU A 179 14.56 -3.45 -2.63
CA LEU A 179 14.19 -4.07 -1.36
C LEU A 179 13.05 -5.05 -1.60
N THR A 180 13.15 -6.22 -1.00
CA THR A 180 12.19 -7.31 -1.20
C THR A 180 11.39 -7.57 0.06
N GLU A 181 10.06 -7.63 -0.07
CA GLU A 181 9.11 -8.13 0.91
C GLU A 181 8.56 -9.48 0.40
N SER A 182 8.78 -10.55 1.14
CA SER A 182 8.38 -11.90 0.73
C SER A 182 7.59 -12.56 1.86
N PHE A 183 6.34 -12.94 1.57
CA PHE A 183 5.43 -13.51 2.58
C PHE A 183 4.37 -14.43 1.95
N PHE A 184 3.74 -15.25 2.79
CA PHE A 184 2.56 -16.00 2.39
C PHE A 184 1.29 -15.24 2.77
N GLY A 185 0.41 -15.02 1.80
CA GLY A 185 -0.91 -14.46 2.06
C GLY A 185 -1.84 -15.47 2.77
N SER A 186 -2.96 -14.98 3.31
CA SER A 186 -4.01 -15.83 3.91
C SER A 186 -4.57 -16.89 2.95
N ASN A 187 -4.44 -16.66 1.64
CA ASN A 187 -4.80 -17.58 0.56
C ASN A 187 -3.71 -18.61 0.22
N HIS A 188 -2.66 -18.73 1.05
CA HIS A 188 -1.49 -19.59 0.87
C HIS A 188 -0.66 -19.31 -0.40
N VAL A 189 -0.86 -18.16 -1.05
CA VAL A 189 -0.04 -17.72 -2.18
C VAL A 189 1.21 -17.03 -1.64
N HIS A 190 2.37 -17.39 -2.20
CA HIS A 190 3.62 -16.71 -1.91
C HIS A 190 3.72 -15.42 -2.73
N TYR A 191 3.79 -14.31 -2.04
CA TYR A 191 3.94 -12.97 -2.62
C TYR A 191 5.39 -12.50 -2.48
N CYS A 192 5.87 -11.80 -3.51
CA CYS A 192 7.17 -11.17 -3.52
C CYS A 192 7.00 -9.77 -4.10
N HIS A 193 7.09 -8.75 -3.24
CA HIS A 193 7.08 -7.35 -3.65
C HIS A 193 8.51 -6.84 -3.75
N LYS A 194 8.79 -6.07 -4.80
CA LYS A 194 10.08 -5.40 -5.01
C LYS A 194 9.87 -3.89 -4.95
N TYR A 195 10.59 -3.23 -4.06
CA TYR A 195 10.50 -1.80 -3.81
C TYR A 195 11.73 -1.07 -4.31
N TYR A 196 11.53 -0.17 -5.24
CA TYR A 196 12.53 0.78 -5.72
C TYR A 196 12.47 2.04 -4.87
N ILE A 197 13.63 2.55 -4.48
CA ILE A 197 13.71 3.76 -3.68
C ILE A 197 13.87 4.95 -4.61
N VAL A 198 13.02 5.96 -4.44
CA VAL A 198 13.11 7.24 -5.14
C VAL A 198 13.18 8.38 -4.13
N TRP A 199 14.02 9.34 -4.41
CA TRP A 199 14.09 10.59 -3.68
C TRP A 199 13.10 11.60 -4.26
N VAL A 200 12.31 12.21 -3.41
CA VAL A 200 11.31 13.21 -3.81
C VAL A 200 11.81 14.57 -3.33
N PRO A 201 12.08 15.53 -4.24
CA PRO A 201 12.40 16.89 -3.88
C PRO A 201 11.31 17.55 -3.02
N ALA A 202 11.71 18.42 -2.09
CA ALA A 202 10.79 19.00 -1.11
C ALA A 202 9.67 19.86 -1.73
N GLU A 203 9.92 20.40 -2.92
CA GLU A 203 8.97 21.20 -3.72
C GLU A 203 7.87 20.38 -4.39
N VAL A 204 8.03 19.05 -4.47
CA VAL A 204 7.02 18.17 -5.05
C VAL A 204 5.89 17.96 -4.03
N SER A 205 4.73 18.55 -4.32
CA SER A 205 3.53 18.28 -3.54
C SER A 205 2.98 16.90 -3.84
N VAL A 206 2.58 16.19 -2.79
CA VAL A 206 1.93 14.89 -2.87
C VAL A 206 0.66 14.96 -2.05
N GLU A 207 -0.46 15.03 -2.74
CA GLU A 207 -1.78 15.23 -2.13
C GLU A 207 -2.80 14.31 -2.78
N PHE A 208 -3.86 13.99 -2.04
CA PHE A 208 -4.95 13.19 -2.58
C PHE A 208 -5.68 13.96 -3.70
N ASP A 209 -5.69 13.38 -4.90
CA ASP A 209 -6.39 13.94 -6.05
C ASP A 209 -7.67 13.14 -6.34
N SER A 210 -8.81 13.71 -5.97
CA SER A 210 -10.13 13.10 -6.22
C SER A 210 -10.50 12.98 -7.71
N MET A 211 -9.79 13.69 -8.60
CA MET A 211 -9.97 13.60 -10.05
C MET A 211 -9.15 12.46 -10.67
N ASN A 212 -8.16 11.94 -9.95
CA ASN A 212 -7.44 10.73 -10.34
C ASN A 212 -8.28 9.49 -10.02
N ASP A 213 -8.77 8.84 -11.06
CA ASP A 213 -9.66 7.67 -10.92
C ASP A 213 -9.00 6.48 -10.20
N HIS A 214 -7.70 6.25 -10.41
CA HIS A 214 -6.96 5.18 -9.73
C HIS A 214 -6.85 5.47 -8.24
N MET A 215 -6.38 6.67 -7.89
CA MET A 215 -6.27 7.11 -6.51
C MET A 215 -7.62 7.05 -5.78
N ARG A 216 -8.68 7.57 -6.40
CA ARG A 216 -10.02 7.56 -5.81
C ARG A 216 -10.57 6.16 -5.53
N ARG A 217 -10.19 5.16 -6.35
CA ARG A 217 -10.69 3.77 -6.21
C ARG A 217 -9.94 2.99 -5.16
N GLU A 218 -8.64 3.22 -5.00
CA GLU A 218 -7.77 2.35 -4.23
C GLU A 218 -7.21 3.00 -2.96
N ILE A 219 -7.11 4.34 -2.94
CA ILE A 219 -6.45 5.09 -1.89
C ILE A 219 -7.46 5.81 -1.02
N GLY A 220 -7.39 5.63 0.29
CA GLY A 220 -8.17 6.35 1.29
C GLY A 220 -7.46 7.61 1.79
N ASP A 221 -6.14 7.53 1.94
CA ASP A 221 -5.31 8.65 2.38
C ASP A 221 -3.85 8.43 1.93
N LEU A 222 -3.05 9.49 1.90
CA LEU A 222 -1.61 9.40 1.70
C LEU A 222 -0.91 10.48 2.53
N LYS A 223 0.18 10.08 3.21
CA LYS A 223 0.90 10.98 4.11
C LYS A 223 2.38 10.66 4.16
N TRP A 224 3.13 11.73 4.44
CA TRP A 224 4.53 11.63 4.79
C TRP A 224 4.68 11.41 6.29
N PHE A 225 5.50 10.44 6.65
CA PHE A 225 5.75 10.05 8.03
C PHE A 225 7.25 9.98 8.30
N THR A 226 7.66 10.41 9.48
CA THR A 226 8.96 10.01 10.02
C THR A 226 9.00 8.49 10.20
N ILE A 227 10.19 7.91 10.32
CA ILE A 227 10.32 6.44 10.50
C ILE A 227 9.51 5.92 11.70
N ASN A 228 9.52 6.65 12.82
CA ASN A 228 8.82 6.24 14.03
C ASN A 228 7.29 6.31 13.86
N GLU A 229 6.79 7.31 13.15
CA GLU A 229 5.36 7.43 12.81
C GLU A 229 4.95 6.35 11.81
N ALA A 230 5.74 6.13 10.76
CA ALA A 230 5.48 5.10 9.76
C ALA A 230 5.40 3.70 10.41
N LEU A 231 6.30 3.39 11.35
CA LEU A 231 6.26 2.13 12.09
C LEU A 231 4.99 1.96 12.95
N LYS A 232 4.40 3.04 13.44
CA LYS A 232 3.12 2.99 14.19
C LYS A 232 1.92 2.75 13.28
N HIS A 233 1.99 3.23 12.03
CA HIS A 233 0.90 3.05 11.06
C HIS A 233 0.96 1.71 10.33
N LEU A 234 2.17 1.12 10.18
CA LEU A 234 2.31 -0.23 9.66
C LEU A 234 1.90 -1.23 10.72
N ARG A 235 0.96 -2.13 10.38
CA ARG A 235 0.48 -3.18 11.28
C ARG A 235 1.65 -4.00 11.83
N GLU A 236 1.57 -4.38 13.10
CA GLU A 236 2.65 -5.07 13.80
C GLU A 236 2.95 -6.44 13.18
N GLU A 237 1.95 -7.14 12.70
CA GLU A 237 2.06 -8.43 12.03
C GLU A 237 2.75 -8.36 10.66
N ASN A 238 2.85 -7.19 10.01
CA ASN A 238 3.52 -7.00 8.73
C ASN A 238 5.04 -6.81 8.93
N ILE A 239 5.70 -7.82 9.50
CA ILE A 239 7.12 -7.78 9.88
C ILE A 239 8.00 -7.45 8.67
N GLU A 240 7.78 -8.12 7.54
CA GLU A 240 8.58 -7.96 6.33
C GLU A 240 8.49 -6.53 5.78
N LYS A 241 7.30 -5.93 5.82
CA LYS A 241 7.10 -4.53 5.39
C LYS A 241 7.79 -3.54 6.32
N ARG A 242 7.75 -3.79 7.62
CA ARG A 242 8.47 -3.01 8.65
C ARG A 242 9.98 -3.11 8.45
N GLU A 243 10.49 -4.30 8.10
CA GLU A 243 11.90 -4.49 7.75
C GLU A 243 12.31 -3.71 6.50
N VAL A 244 11.45 -3.67 5.45
CA VAL A 244 11.71 -2.86 4.24
C VAL A 244 11.89 -1.40 4.62
N LEU A 245 11.02 -0.84 5.49
CA LEU A 245 11.13 0.53 5.97
C LEU A 245 12.45 0.77 6.71
N LEU A 246 12.80 -0.12 7.63
CA LEU A 246 14.05 -0.02 8.42
C LEU A 246 15.29 -0.14 7.54
N LYS A 247 15.28 -1.06 6.57
CA LYS A 247 16.37 -1.21 5.59
C LYS A 247 16.52 0.04 4.74
N ALA A 248 15.41 0.58 4.21
CA ALA A 248 15.42 1.83 3.46
C ALA A 248 16.02 2.97 4.29
N ALA A 249 15.57 3.15 5.53
CA ALA A 249 16.08 4.18 6.42
C ALA A 249 17.59 4.00 6.73
N SER A 250 18.06 2.76 6.94
CA SER A 250 19.47 2.48 7.21
C SER A 250 20.38 2.78 6.02
N MET A 251 19.87 2.61 4.79
CA MET A 251 20.61 2.94 3.57
C MET A 251 20.95 4.44 3.52
N PHE A 252 20.01 5.30 3.89
CA PHE A 252 20.27 6.76 3.89
C PHE A 252 21.23 7.23 5.00
N ARG A 253 21.41 6.46 6.06
CA ARG A 253 22.46 6.76 7.07
C ARG A 253 23.87 6.62 6.51
N ASN A 254 24.04 5.70 5.57
CA ASN A 254 25.34 5.29 5.05
C ASN A 254 25.62 5.82 3.64
N LEU A 255 24.60 6.40 2.97
CA LEU A 255 24.74 6.97 1.65
C LEU A 255 25.28 8.41 1.77
N CYS A 256 26.54 8.61 1.37
CA CYS A 256 27.00 9.91 0.89
C CYS A 256 26.39 10.12 -0.50
N PRO A 257 25.48 11.07 -0.73
CA PRO A 257 25.00 11.36 -2.07
C PRO A 257 26.16 11.94 -2.86
N PHE A 258 26.67 11.19 -3.84
CA PHE A 258 27.57 11.76 -4.83
C PHE A 258 26.72 12.63 -5.76
N PRO A 259 27.12 13.89 -6.00
CA PRO A 259 26.42 14.69 -7.01
C PRO A 259 26.58 13.99 -8.35
N VAL A 260 25.46 13.69 -9.01
CA VAL A 260 25.49 13.27 -10.40
C VAL A 260 26.02 14.46 -11.20
N ILE A 261 27.30 14.43 -11.57
CA ILE A 261 27.85 15.38 -12.52
C ILE A 261 27.20 15.05 -13.85
N THR A 262 26.10 15.75 -14.16
CA THR A 262 25.60 15.79 -15.53
C THR A 262 26.63 16.54 -16.36
N GLY A 263 27.61 15.82 -16.85
CA GLY A 263 28.62 16.35 -17.76
C GLY A 263 27.93 16.77 -19.04
N LYS A 264 27.64 18.05 -19.19
CA LYS A 264 27.56 18.64 -20.53
C LYS A 264 28.97 18.52 -21.10
N THR A 265 29.22 17.49 -21.91
CA THR A 265 30.36 17.43 -22.79
C THR A 265 30.33 18.66 -23.69
N LYS A 266 31.08 19.69 -23.35
CA LYS A 266 31.42 20.73 -24.30
C LYS A 266 32.27 20.03 -25.38
N SER A 267 31.71 19.87 -26.57
CA SER A 267 32.49 19.52 -27.75
C SER A 267 33.64 20.53 -27.91
N ALA A 268 34.85 20.09 -27.65
CA ALA A 268 36.01 20.86 -28.02
C ALA A 268 36.11 20.82 -29.54
N THR A 269 35.79 21.94 -30.18
CA THR A 269 36.13 22.16 -31.59
C THR A 269 37.67 22.33 -31.62
N VAL A 270 38.35 21.34 -32.16
CA VAL A 270 39.79 21.47 -32.48
C VAL A 270 39.86 22.27 -33.77
N ALA A 271 40.54 23.40 -33.71
CA ALA A 271 40.95 24.22 -34.83
C ALA A 271 42.18 23.64 -35.50
#